data_a82c368f244fc6fa5059fbf1cf010ae8
#
_entry.id   a82c368f244fc6fa5059fbf1cf010ae8
#
_cell.length_a   1.000
_cell.length_b   1.000
_cell.length_c   1.000
_cell.angle_alpha   90.00
_cell.angle_beta   90.00
_cell.angle_gamma   90.00
#
_symmetry.space_group_name_H-M   'P 1'
#
loop_
_entity.id
_entity.type
_entity.pdbx_description
1 polymer ?
#
loop_
_entity_poly.entity_id
_entity_poly.type
_entity_poly.pdbx_seq_one_letter_code
_entity_poly.pdbx_strand_id
1 'polypeptide(L)'
;SNVKMKKVLFTANLDSFFIKFLIPQLKYFKDNGYEVHVASKDQGIEIPYCDKKFDVCFTRSLNIKDITKSYTTIKKILIENDYELISCHTPFGAAIPRLAASKIKNFNSKIVYTAHGFHFYKGAPLINWMIYYPMEKYLSRYTDSIITINDEDYNTAKKKMKSKIYKVHGIGISREKFDIKVSASEKMKLRKELNIVNDNFVLIFPGEINNNKNQILLLDTIKILKEKIPNIVLLLPGYDLLQGKLQKYAKQNGLYDNVRFLGYRKDIPQLLRISNMAVSSSKREGLPINIIES
;
A
#
# COMPACT_ATOMS: atom_id res chain seq x y z
N SER A 1 15.14 39.56 -6.29
CA SER A 1 15.38 38.30 -7.01
C SER A 1 14.16 37.39 -6.83
N ASN A 2 13.41 37.17 -7.92
CA ASN A 2 12.34 36.18 -7.92
C ASN A 2 12.96 34.78 -7.69
N VAL A 3 12.93 34.31 -6.45
CA VAL A 3 13.31 32.91 -6.16
C VAL A 3 12.26 32.04 -6.82
N LYS A 4 12.66 31.33 -7.89
CA LYS A 4 11.79 30.37 -8.58
C LYS A 4 11.33 29.31 -7.58
N MET A 5 10.03 29.18 -7.38
CA MET A 5 9.48 28.18 -6.47
C MET A 5 9.88 26.78 -6.95
N LYS A 6 10.46 25.99 -6.07
CA LYS A 6 10.83 24.60 -6.35
C LYS A 6 9.60 23.74 -6.44
N LYS A 7 9.57 22.82 -7.42
CA LYS A 7 8.44 21.93 -7.65
C LYS A 7 8.83 20.47 -7.44
N VAL A 8 7.93 19.71 -6.86
CA VAL A 8 8.03 18.25 -6.73
C VAL A 8 6.81 17.59 -7.33
N LEU A 9 7.01 16.49 -8.07
CA LEU A 9 5.95 15.66 -8.60
C LEU A 9 5.96 14.31 -7.89
N PHE A 10 4.81 13.91 -7.35
CA PHE A 10 4.56 12.57 -6.84
C PHE A 10 3.67 11.80 -7.82
N THR A 11 4.02 10.56 -8.12
CA THR A 11 3.23 9.70 -9.01
C THR A 11 2.89 8.39 -8.33
N ALA A 12 1.64 7.95 -8.47
CA ALA A 12 1.15 6.66 -8.04
C ALA A 12 -0.07 6.25 -8.88
N ASN A 13 -0.53 5.03 -8.77
CA ASN A 13 -1.65 4.55 -9.58
C ASN A 13 -3.02 5.15 -9.21
N LEU A 14 -3.28 5.40 -7.93
CA LEU A 14 -4.59 5.86 -7.41
C LEU A 14 -4.40 6.96 -6.37
N ASP A 15 -5.38 7.87 -6.26
CA ASP A 15 -5.42 8.92 -5.22
C ASP A 15 -5.37 8.34 -3.81
N SER A 16 -6.08 7.25 -3.57
CA SER A 16 -6.12 6.57 -2.27
C SER A 16 -4.75 6.09 -1.78
N PHE A 17 -3.80 5.87 -2.69
CA PHE A 17 -2.43 5.53 -2.33
C PHE A 17 -1.73 6.67 -1.58
N PHE A 18 -1.96 7.92 -2.01
CA PHE A 18 -1.42 9.10 -1.33
C PHE A 18 -1.99 9.24 0.07
N ILE A 19 -3.31 9.12 0.21
CA ILE A 19 -3.99 9.22 1.51
C ILE A 19 -3.47 8.14 2.48
N LYS A 20 -3.24 6.94 1.96
CA LYS A 20 -2.82 5.81 2.79
C LYS A 20 -1.35 5.87 3.21
N PHE A 21 -0.46 6.35 2.32
CA PHE A 21 0.96 6.14 2.49
C PHE A 21 1.85 7.38 2.39
N LEU A 22 1.41 8.48 1.78
CA LEU A 22 2.30 9.57 1.38
C LEU A 22 2.00 10.93 2.01
N ILE A 23 0.97 11.07 2.83
CA ILE A 23 0.63 12.34 3.48
C ILE A 23 1.81 12.97 4.23
N PRO A 24 2.60 12.24 5.03
CA PRO A 24 3.75 12.83 5.72
C PRO A 24 4.80 13.41 4.76
N GLN A 25 5.02 12.77 3.61
CA GLN A 25 5.99 13.25 2.61
C GLN A 25 5.46 14.47 1.86
N LEU A 26 4.17 14.47 1.46
CA LEU A 26 3.55 15.64 0.84
C LEU A 26 3.63 16.86 1.77
N LYS A 27 3.29 16.66 3.06
CA LYS A 27 3.40 17.69 4.10
C LYS A 27 4.83 18.20 4.24
N TYR A 28 5.82 17.32 4.29
CA TYR A 28 7.23 17.69 4.40
C TYR A 28 7.66 18.63 3.28
N PHE A 29 7.36 18.30 2.02
CA PHE A 29 7.71 19.17 0.90
C PHE A 29 6.96 20.50 0.93
N LYS A 30 5.67 20.48 1.30
CA LYS A 30 4.87 21.69 1.45
C LYS A 30 5.45 22.61 2.52
N ASP A 31 5.77 22.08 3.69
CA ASP A 31 6.35 22.82 4.81
C ASP A 31 7.75 23.41 4.48
N ASN A 32 8.47 22.77 3.53
CA ASN A 32 9.77 23.24 3.04
C ASN A 32 9.68 24.13 1.79
N GLY A 33 8.50 24.68 1.49
CA GLY A 33 8.30 25.69 0.47
C GLY A 33 8.26 25.18 -0.98
N TYR A 34 8.00 23.88 -1.17
CA TYR A 34 7.80 23.32 -2.50
C TYR A 34 6.35 23.49 -2.97
N GLU A 35 6.18 23.71 -4.27
CA GLU A 35 4.92 23.48 -4.95
C GLU A 35 4.78 21.98 -5.22
N VAL A 36 3.76 21.36 -4.60
CA VAL A 36 3.57 19.91 -4.61
C VAL A 36 2.53 19.53 -5.67
N HIS A 37 2.95 18.80 -6.69
CA HIS A 37 2.10 18.24 -7.72
C HIS A 37 1.92 16.74 -7.53
N VAL A 38 0.75 16.23 -7.91
CA VAL A 38 0.40 14.80 -7.84
C VAL A 38 -0.16 14.34 -9.16
N ALA A 39 0.26 13.18 -9.64
CA ALA A 39 -0.31 12.50 -10.79
C ALA A 39 -0.76 11.10 -10.40
N SER A 40 -2.04 10.82 -10.54
CA SER A 40 -2.69 9.53 -10.25
C SER A 40 -4.06 9.47 -10.92
N LYS A 41 -4.67 8.27 -10.95
CA LYS A 41 -6.06 8.14 -11.40
C LYS A 41 -6.98 8.81 -10.40
N ASP A 42 -7.78 9.75 -10.90
CA ASP A 42 -8.77 10.47 -10.11
C ASP A 42 -9.84 9.54 -9.53
N GLN A 43 -10.02 9.62 -8.21
CA GLN A 43 -11.06 8.92 -7.46
C GLN A 43 -12.03 9.91 -6.78
N GLY A 44 -11.96 11.21 -7.12
CA GLY A 44 -12.76 12.25 -6.47
C GLY A 44 -12.35 12.50 -5.02
N ILE A 45 -11.12 12.15 -4.64
CA ILE A 45 -10.59 12.33 -3.30
C ILE A 45 -9.72 13.58 -3.27
N GLU A 46 -9.96 14.47 -2.31
CA GLU A 46 -9.05 15.59 -2.03
C GLU A 46 -7.76 15.07 -1.37
N ILE A 47 -6.62 15.40 -1.97
CA ILE A 47 -5.31 15.03 -1.45
C ILE A 47 -4.73 16.21 -0.67
N PRO A 48 -4.56 16.11 0.67
CA PRO A 48 -3.97 17.16 1.48
C PRO A 48 -2.55 17.52 1.03
N TYR A 49 -2.18 18.79 1.20
CA TYR A 49 -0.85 19.31 0.87
C TYR A 49 -0.48 19.24 -0.62
N CYS A 50 -1.45 19.06 -1.50
CA CYS A 50 -1.30 19.05 -2.95
C CYS A 50 -1.73 20.39 -3.54
N ASP A 51 -0.86 21.03 -4.31
CA ASP A 51 -1.15 22.30 -4.99
C ASP A 51 -1.79 22.08 -6.35
N LYS A 52 -1.38 21.01 -7.04
CA LYS A 52 -1.90 20.68 -8.37
C LYS A 52 -1.99 19.16 -8.56
N LYS A 53 -3.15 18.71 -8.99
CA LYS A 53 -3.42 17.30 -9.30
C LYS A 53 -3.63 17.12 -10.79
N PHE A 54 -3.03 16.06 -11.34
CA PHE A 54 -3.21 15.60 -12.70
C PHE A 54 -3.90 14.24 -12.70
N ASP A 55 -5.00 14.10 -13.44
CA ASP A 55 -5.64 12.80 -13.64
C ASP A 55 -4.88 12.01 -14.70
N VAL A 56 -4.16 10.98 -14.26
CA VAL A 56 -3.38 10.10 -15.12
C VAL A 56 -3.69 8.65 -14.77
N CYS A 57 -4.22 7.92 -15.74
CA CYS A 57 -4.55 6.51 -15.55
C CYS A 57 -3.31 5.62 -15.72
N PHE A 58 -2.59 5.36 -14.64
CA PHE A 58 -1.53 4.34 -14.60
C PHE A 58 -2.15 2.95 -14.46
N THR A 59 -2.64 2.40 -15.55
CA THR A 59 -3.32 1.10 -15.57
C THR A 59 -2.38 -0.05 -15.24
N ARG A 60 -2.92 -1.07 -14.55
CA ARG A 60 -2.27 -2.37 -14.36
C ARG A 60 -2.45 -3.29 -15.57
N SER A 61 -3.33 -2.93 -16.50
CA SER A 61 -3.52 -3.69 -17.74
C SER A 61 -2.40 -3.35 -18.73
N LEU A 62 -1.97 -4.34 -19.51
CA LEU A 62 -1.02 -4.17 -20.61
C LEU A 62 -1.73 -3.60 -21.86
N ASN A 63 -2.80 -2.83 -21.69
CA ASN A 63 -3.48 -2.17 -22.78
C ASN A 63 -2.59 -1.05 -23.34
N ILE A 64 -2.10 -1.24 -24.56
CA ILE A 64 -1.18 -0.34 -25.23
C ILE A 64 -1.75 1.07 -25.39
N LYS A 65 -3.07 1.20 -25.63
CA LYS A 65 -3.72 2.52 -25.77
C LYS A 65 -3.65 3.33 -24.46
N ASP A 66 -3.93 2.68 -23.34
CA ASP A 66 -3.91 3.33 -22.01
C ASP A 66 -2.47 3.69 -21.61
N ILE A 67 -1.51 2.80 -21.87
CA ILE A 67 -0.08 3.04 -21.62
C ILE A 67 0.39 4.22 -22.45
N THR A 68 0.06 4.28 -23.75
CA THR A 68 0.45 5.37 -24.64
C THR A 68 -0.15 6.70 -24.20
N LYS A 69 -1.43 6.71 -23.80
CA LYS A 69 -2.10 7.91 -23.29
C LYS A 69 -1.44 8.41 -22.01
N SER A 70 -1.18 7.54 -21.07
CA SER A 70 -0.51 7.90 -19.80
C SER A 70 0.93 8.40 -20.07
N TYR A 71 1.64 7.75 -20.94
CA TYR A 71 3.00 8.16 -21.35
C TYR A 71 3.01 9.56 -21.96
N THR A 72 2.14 9.84 -22.94
CA THR A 72 2.08 11.16 -23.59
C THR A 72 1.65 12.25 -22.61
N THR A 73 0.68 11.97 -21.73
CA THR A 73 0.24 12.90 -20.70
C THR A 73 1.37 13.22 -19.72
N ILE A 74 2.04 12.21 -19.18
CA ILE A 74 3.16 12.42 -18.25
C ILE A 74 4.33 13.13 -18.94
N LYS A 75 4.67 12.76 -20.16
CA LYS A 75 5.74 13.42 -20.91
C LYS A 75 5.47 14.92 -21.08
N LYS A 76 4.24 15.30 -21.40
CA LYS A 76 3.80 16.70 -21.46
C LYS A 76 3.96 17.40 -20.11
N ILE A 77 3.49 16.80 -19.03
CA ILE A 77 3.62 17.34 -17.67
C ILE A 77 5.09 17.58 -17.31
N LEU A 78 5.98 16.63 -17.63
CA LEU A 78 7.41 16.75 -17.35
C LEU A 78 8.11 17.83 -18.19
N ILE A 79 7.65 18.08 -19.41
CA ILE A 79 8.19 19.12 -20.30
C ILE A 79 7.70 20.53 -19.83
N GLU A 80 6.43 20.65 -19.46
CA GLU A 80 5.81 21.93 -19.08
C GLU A 80 6.16 22.40 -17.67
N ASN A 81 6.71 21.52 -16.83
CA ASN A 81 7.06 21.81 -15.45
C ASN A 81 8.51 21.45 -15.16
N ASP A 82 9.22 22.38 -14.56
CA ASP A 82 10.61 22.20 -14.15
C ASP A 82 10.64 21.63 -12.73
N TYR A 83 10.53 20.31 -12.61
CA TYR A 83 10.57 19.66 -11.31
C TYR A 83 12.01 19.50 -10.81
N GLU A 84 12.24 19.80 -9.54
CA GLU A 84 13.50 19.45 -8.87
C GLU A 84 13.56 17.96 -8.58
N LEU A 85 12.43 17.40 -8.17
CA LEU A 85 12.31 15.99 -7.81
C LEU A 85 11.02 15.38 -8.37
N ILE A 86 11.12 14.14 -8.85
CA ILE A 86 9.99 13.27 -9.18
C ILE A 86 10.06 12.06 -8.27
N SER A 87 9.08 11.91 -7.39
CA SER A 87 8.92 10.79 -6.48
C SER A 87 7.90 9.82 -7.03
N CYS A 88 8.38 8.68 -7.51
CA CYS A 88 7.57 7.68 -8.19
C CYS A 88 7.21 6.53 -7.25
N HIS A 89 5.95 6.10 -7.30
CA HIS A 89 5.41 5.02 -6.50
C HIS A 89 4.55 4.10 -7.35
N THR A 90 4.39 2.86 -6.90
CA THR A 90 3.68 1.78 -7.60
C THR A 90 4.33 1.38 -8.94
N PRO A 91 4.17 0.14 -9.42
CA PRO A 91 4.91 -0.34 -10.59
C PRO A 91 4.71 0.52 -11.84
N PHE A 92 3.47 0.75 -12.27
CA PHE A 92 3.21 1.56 -13.48
C PHE A 92 3.25 3.07 -13.20
N GLY A 93 2.87 3.50 -11.99
CA GLY A 93 3.04 4.89 -11.53
C GLY A 93 4.50 5.33 -11.46
N ALA A 94 5.43 4.38 -11.42
CA ALA A 94 6.86 4.63 -11.48
C ALA A 94 7.46 4.34 -12.87
N ALA A 95 6.99 3.31 -13.57
CA ALA A 95 7.55 2.90 -14.86
C ALA A 95 7.31 3.95 -15.95
N ILE A 96 6.08 4.47 -16.05
CA ILE A 96 5.70 5.42 -17.11
C ILE A 96 6.43 6.76 -16.97
N PRO A 97 6.51 7.40 -15.78
CA PRO A 97 7.30 8.62 -15.63
C PRO A 97 8.79 8.44 -15.94
N ARG A 98 9.40 7.35 -15.48
CA ARG A 98 10.81 7.05 -15.76
C ARG A 98 11.07 6.83 -17.26
N LEU A 99 10.15 6.12 -17.94
CA LEU A 99 10.23 5.93 -19.39
C LEU A 99 10.05 7.26 -20.14
N ALA A 100 9.11 8.09 -19.74
CA ALA A 100 8.88 9.40 -20.33
C ALA A 100 10.12 10.30 -20.16
N ALA A 101 10.67 10.37 -18.96
CA ALA A 101 11.89 11.12 -18.66
C ALA A 101 13.08 10.67 -19.50
N SER A 102 13.23 9.36 -19.74
CA SER A 102 14.31 8.80 -20.58
C SER A 102 14.27 9.27 -22.03
N LYS A 103 13.15 9.82 -22.49
CA LYS A 103 12.93 10.30 -23.87
C LYS A 103 12.85 11.83 -23.96
N ILE A 104 13.16 12.54 -22.88
CA ILE A 104 13.25 14.01 -22.86
C ILE A 104 14.72 14.40 -22.94
N LYS A 105 15.05 15.19 -23.95
CA LYS A 105 16.43 15.71 -24.13
C LYS A 105 16.77 16.70 -23.00
N ASN A 106 17.96 16.58 -22.43
CA ASN A 106 18.45 17.44 -21.34
C ASN A 106 17.54 17.44 -20.09
N PHE A 107 17.00 16.26 -19.76
CA PHE A 107 16.18 16.11 -18.57
C PHE A 107 17.03 16.20 -17.30
N ASN A 108 16.72 17.16 -16.42
CA ASN A 108 17.54 17.47 -15.24
C ASN A 108 16.89 17.14 -13.88
N SER A 109 15.59 16.81 -13.87
CA SER A 109 14.91 16.45 -12.61
C SER A 109 15.50 15.17 -12.01
N LYS A 110 15.64 15.15 -10.68
CA LYS A 110 16.01 13.93 -9.98
C LYS A 110 14.81 12.98 -9.90
N ILE A 111 15.05 11.70 -10.12
CA ILE A 111 14.01 10.68 -10.05
C ILE A 111 14.32 9.70 -8.92
N VAL A 112 13.37 9.57 -8.00
CA VAL A 112 13.40 8.60 -6.90
C VAL A 112 12.22 7.67 -7.04
N TYR A 113 12.47 6.37 -7.04
CA TYR A 113 11.44 5.35 -7.04
C TYR A 113 11.39 4.63 -5.70
N THR A 114 10.25 4.67 -5.03
CA THR A 114 10.00 3.89 -3.82
C THR A 114 9.23 2.63 -4.18
N ALA A 115 9.90 1.49 -4.08
CA ALA A 115 9.32 0.18 -4.31
C ALA A 115 8.64 -0.32 -3.02
N HIS A 116 7.31 -0.43 -3.06
CA HIS A 116 6.51 -0.96 -1.94
C HIS A 116 6.39 -2.50 -1.97
N GLY A 117 7.29 -3.16 -2.64
CA GLY A 117 7.39 -4.60 -2.90
C GLY A 117 7.49 -4.89 -4.39
N PHE A 118 8.63 -5.44 -4.84
CA PHE A 118 8.76 -5.87 -6.22
C PHE A 118 7.80 -7.02 -6.54
N HIS A 119 7.34 -7.08 -7.79
CA HIS A 119 6.50 -8.18 -8.26
C HIS A 119 7.31 -9.43 -8.62
N PHE A 120 8.64 -9.33 -8.63
CA PHE A 120 9.59 -10.42 -8.86
C PHE A 120 10.40 -10.67 -7.60
N TYR A 121 10.19 -11.82 -6.99
CA TYR A 121 10.78 -12.25 -5.72
C TYR A 121 10.91 -13.79 -5.69
N LYS A 122 11.58 -14.34 -4.72
CA LYS A 122 11.72 -15.80 -4.57
C LYS A 122 10.34 -16.44 -4.39
N GLY A 123 9.94 -17.27 -5.36
CA GLY A 123 8.61 -17.89 -5.38
C GLY A 123 7.53 -17.10 -6.14
N ALA A 124 7.86 -15.94 -6.74
CA ALA A 124 6.93 -15.24 -7.62
C ALA A 124 6.67 -16.04 -8.91
N PRO A 125 5.48 -15.88 -9.53
CA PRO A 125 5.21 -16.48 -10.84
C PRO A 125 6.27 -16.09 -11.87
N LEU A 126 6.67 -17.03 -12.73
CA LEU A 126 7.70 -16.80 -13.77
C LEU A 126 7.36 -15.61 -14.67
N ILE A 127 6.07 -15.41 -14.97
CA ILE A 127 5.60 -14.28 -15.77
C ILE A 127 5.98 -12.93 -15.14
N ASN A 128 5.98 -12.83 -13.83
CA ASN A 128 6.40 -11.62 -13.13
C ASN A 128 7.90 -11.34 -13.32
N TRP A 129 8.71 -12.39 -13.29
CA TRP A 129 10.14 -12.30 -13.58
C TRP A 129 10.42 -11.94 -15.02
N MET A 130 9.59 -12.41 -15.97
CA MET A 130 9.75 -12.12 -17.39
C MET A 130 9.32 -10.70 -17.78
N ILE A 131 8.38 -10.10 -17.06
CA ILE A 131 7.83 -8.78 -17.37
C ILE A 131 8.44 -7.69 -16.48
N TYR A 132 8.27 -7.81 -15.17
CA TYR A 132 8.62 -6.73 -14.23
C TYR A 132 10.13 -6.60 -14.00
N TYR A 133 10.86 -7.71 -13.94
CA TYR A 133 12.29 -7.66 -13.69
C TYR A 133 13.09 -6.96 -14.83
N PRO A 134 12.95 -7.33 -16.10
CA PRO A 134 13.66 -6.63 -17.17
C PRO A 134 13.22 -5.17 -17.31
N MET A 135 11.94 -4.87 -17.08
CA MET A 135 11.43 -3.51 -17.06
C MET A 135 12.13 -2.68 -15.98
N GLU A 136 12.13 -3.14 -14.73
CA GLU A 136 12.78 -2.46 -13.61
C GLU A 136 14.30 -2.32 -13.82
N LYS A 137 14.95 -3.37 -14.31
CA LYS A 137 16.38 -3.34 -14.64
C LYS A 137 16.71 -2.30 -15.71
N TYR A 138 15.88 -2.19 -16.74
CA TYR A 138 16.04 -1.18 -17.78
C TYR A 138 15.84 0.23 -17.23
N LEU A 139 14.73 0.46 -16.53
CA LEU A 139 14.35 1.77 -15.98
C LEU A 139 15.29 2.25 -14.87
N SER A 140 15.97 1.34 -14.17
CA SER A 140 16.97 1.72 -13.17
C SER A 140 18.12 2.57 -13.73
N ARG A 141 18.35 2.53 -15.03
CA ARG A 141 19.33 3.39 -15.72
C ARG A 141 18.91 4.87 -15.74
N TYR A 142 17.62 5.13 -15.62
CA TYR A 142 17.00 6.46 -15.67
C TYR A 142 16.42 6.86 -14.30
N THR A 143 16.87 6.20 -13.25
CA THR A 143 16.40 6.41 -11.87
C THR A 143 17.62 6.76 -11.01
N ASP A 144 17.63 7.93 -10.38
CA ASP A 144 18.75 8.34 -9.52
C ASP A 144 18.85 7.46 -8.30
N SER A 145 17.71 7.17 -7.66
CA SER A 145 17.66 6.34 -6.47
C SER A 145 16.42 5.44 -6.43
N ILE A 146 16.61 4.23 -5.92
CA ILE A 146 15.52 3.30 -5.61
C ILE A 146 15.52 3.09 -4.10
N ILE A 147 14.37 3.31 -3.46
CA ILE A 147 14.14 3.06 -2.05
C ILE A 147 13.34 1.76 -1.93
N THR A 148 13.84 0.82 -1.14
CA THR A 148 13.15 -0.44 -0.83
C THR A 148 12.77 -0.48 0.65
N ILE A 149 11.76 -1.28 0.99
CA ILE A 149 11.20 -1.37 2.35
C ILE A 149 11.42 -2.73 3.02
N ASN A 150 12.07 -3.67 2.34
CA ASN A 150 12.43 -5.00 2.85
C ASN A 150 13.80 -5.45 2.35
N ASP A 151 14.36 -6.47 3.00
CA ASP A 151 15.71 -6.95 2.72
C ASP A 151 15.81 -7.69 1.38
N GLU A 152 14.80 -8.45 0.99
CA GLU A 152 14.81 -9.20 -0.26
C GLU A 152 14.90 -8.26 -1.47
N ASP A 153 14.03 -7.25 -1.51
CA ASP A 153 14.00 -6.25 -2.57
C ASP A 153 15.29 -5.41 -2.58
N TYR A 154 15.79 -5.03 -1.39
CA TYR A 154 17.06 -4.32 -1.28
C TYR A 154 18.23 -5.12 -1.87
N ASN A 155 18.37 -6.39 -1.47
CA ASN A 155 19.44 -7.24 -1.95
C ASN A 155 19.33 -7.50 -3.47
N THR A 156 18.11 -7.69 -3.97
CA THR A 156 17.86 -7.88 -5.40
C THR A 156 18.20 -6.61 -6.17
N ALA A 157 17.72 -5.45 -5.72
CA ALA A 157 18.00 -4.17 -6.39
C ALA A 157 19.49 -3.84 -6.39
N LYS A 158 20.18 -4.01 -5.25
CA LYS A 158 21.61 -3.73 -5.11
C LYS A 158 22.47 -4.56 -6.05
N LYS A 159 22.09 -5.82 -6.29
CA LYS A 159 22.82 -6.71 -7.20
C LYS A 159 22.49 -6.52 -8.67
N LYS A 160 21.30 -6.05 -9.00
CA LYS A 160 20.74 -6.13 -10.36
C LYS A 160 20.41 -4.78 -10.99
N MET A 161 20.22 -3.71 -10.20
CA MET A 161 19.83 -2.39 -10.69
C MET A 161 21.04 -1.43 -10.79
N LYS A 162 20.89 -0.38 -11.60
CA LYS A 162 21.98 0.61 -11.81
C LYS A 162 21.82 1.89 -11.00
N SER A 163 20.71 2.07 -10.33
CA SER A 163 20.43 3.21 -9.44
C SER A 163 21.20 3.10 -8.12
N LYS A 164 21.29 4.21 -7.39
CA LYS A 164 21.63 4.16 -5.96
C LYS A 164 20.52 3.48 -5.20
N ILE A 165 20.82 2.48 -4.39
CA ILE A 165 19.82 1.70 -3.67
C ILE A 165 19.87 2.02 -2.19
N TYR A 166 18.71 2.36 -1.64
CA TYR A 166 18.50 2.63 -0.22
C TYR A 166 17.47 1.67 0.35
N LYS A 167 17.61 1.34 1.62
CA LYS A 167 16.62 0.61 2.38
C LYS A 167 16.11 1.49 3.51
N VAL A 168 14.80 1.56 3.66
CA VAL A 168 14.14 2.15 4.82
C VAL A 168 13.34 1.08 5.54
N HIS A 169 13.12 1.25 6.84
CA HIS A 169 12.38 0.28 7.66
C HIS A 169 10.87 0.45 7.54
N GLY A 170 10.39 0.86 6.37
CA GLY A 170 8.99 1.06 6.02
C GLY A 170 8.64 2.52 5.78
N ILE A 171 7.36 2.74 5.46
CA ILE A 171 6.82 4.06 5.14
C ILE A 171 6.37 4.83 6.39
N GLY A 172 6.44 4.17 7.54
CA GLY A 172 5.91 4.68 8.80
C GLY A 172 4.38 4.53 8.92
N ILE A 173 3.89 4.73 10.11
CA ILE A 173 2.46 4.82 10.44
C ILE A 173 2.22 6.13 11.16
N SER A 174 1.02 6.69 11.05
CA SER A 174 0.61 7.82 11.89
C SER A 174 0.27 7.30 13.28
N ARG A 175 1.16 7.49 14.26
CA ARG A 175 0.92 7.10 15.65
C ARG A 175 -0.36 7.77 16.21
N GLU A 176 -0.60 9.03 15.86
CA GLU A 176 -1.77 9.80 16.29
C GLU A 176 -3.08 9.12 15.89
N LYS A 177 -3.11 8.46 14.73
CA LYS A 177 -4.29 7.72 14.25
C LYS A 177 -4.58 6.47 15.09
N PHE A 178 -3.56 5.82 15.61
CA PHE A 178 -3.68 4.56 16.35
C PHE A 178 -3.52 4.71 17.86
N ASP A 179 -2.93 5.82 18.33
CA ASP A 179 -2.85 6.16 19.75
C ASP A 179 -4.13 6.87 20.22
N ILE A 180 -5.25 6.22 19.97
CA ILE A 180 -6.56 6.70 20.38
C ILE A 180 -6.94 6.14 21.77
N LYS A 181 -7.55 6.99 22.57
CA LYS A 181 -8.23 6.56 23.80
C LYS A 181 -9.67 6.16 23.46
N VAL A 182 -9.98 4.90 23.67
CA VAL A 182 -11.34 4.38 23.53
C VAL A 182 -11.89 4.15 24.94
N SER A 183 -12.99 4.80 25.27
CA SER A 183 -13.62 4.68 26.58
C SER A 183 -14.17 3.26 26.83
N ALA A 184 -14.37 2.90 28.08
CA ALA A 184 -14.94 1.60 28.41
C ALA A 184 -16.36 1.41 27.84
N SER A 185 -17.16 2.48 27.79
CA SER A 185 -18.48 2.45 27.18
C SER A 185 -18.45 2.23 25.67
N GLU A 186 -17.52 2.85 24.96
CA GLU A 186 -17.33 2.64 23.51
C GLU A 186 -16.85 1.22 23.21
N LYS A 187 -15.91 0.70 23.99
CA LYS A 187 -15.47 -0.70 23.88
C LYS A 187 -16.63 -1.67 24.08
N MET A 188 -17.43 -1.43 25.09
CA MET A 188 -18.59 -2.26 25.41
C MET A 188 -19.65 -2.23 24.30
N LYS A 189 -19.93 -1.03 23.76
CA LYS A 189 -20.85 -0.85 22.62
C LYS A 189 -20.36 -1.59 21.38
N LEU A 190 -19.07 -1.45 21.03
CA LEU A 190 -18.47 -2.11 19.85
C LEU A 190 -18.44 -3.63 20.02
N ARG A 191 -18.08 -4.15 21.21
CA ARG A 191 -18.13 -5.58 21.48
C ARG A 191 -19.56 -6.13 21.36
N LYS A 192 -20.55 -5.41 21.86
CA LYS A 192 -21.98 -5.79 21.72
C LYS A 192 -22.42 -5.82 20.25
N GLU A 193 -22.06 -4.80 19.46
CA GLU A 193 -22.32 -4.73 18.02
C GLU A 193 -21.79 -5.97 17.29
N LEU A 194 -20.60 -6.44 17.67
CA LEU A 194 -19.93 -7.57 17.05
C LEU A 194 -20.25 -8.93 17.69
N ASN A 195 -21.22 -8.98 18.60
CA ASN A 195 -21.56 -10.18 19.37
C ASN A 195 -20.33 -10.81 20.05
N ILE A 196 -19.53 -9.96 20.70
CA ILE A 196 -18.35 -10.37 21.48
C ILE A 196 -18.70 -10.23 22.96
N VAL A 197 -18.71 -11.33 23.69
CA VAL A 197 -18.93 -11.35 25.16
C VAL A 197 -17.61 -11.11 25.90
N ASN A 198 -17.70 -10.84 27.22
CA ASN A 198 -16.56 -10.38 28.02
C ASN A 198 -15.40 -11.37 28.09
N ASP A 199 -15.70 -12.68 28.10
CA ASP A 199 -14.71 -13.75 28.17
C ASP A 199 -14.16 -14.21 26.82
N ASN A 200 -14.63 -13.62 25.70
CA ASN A 200 -14.06 -13.95 24.40
C ASN A 200 -12.58 -13.51 24.29
N PHE A 201 -11.75 -14.43 23.82
CA PHE A 201 -10.39 -14.13 23.39
C PHE A 201 -10.42 -13.71 21.92
N VAL A 202 -10.11 -12.45 21.66
CA VAL A 202 -10.33 -11.82 20.38
C VAL A 202 -9.02 -11.66 19.61
N LEU A 203 -8.94 -12.30 18.47
CA LEU A 203 -7.89 -12.11 17.46
C LEU A 203 -8.39 -11.18 16.37
N ILE A 204 -7.48 -10.42 15.76
CA ILE A 204 -7.80 -9.55 14.62
C ILE A 204 -6.75 -9.67 13.52
N PHE A 205 -7.20 -9.73 12.27
CA PHE A 205 -6.34 -9.59 11.09
C PHE A 205 -6.96 -8.60 10.09
N PRO A 206 -6.62 -7.30 10.20
CA PRO A 206 -7.08 -6.29 9.25
C PRO A 206 -6.45 -6.49 7.87
N GLY A 207 -7.25 -6.44 6.83
CA GLY A 207 -6.77 -6.50 5.44
C GLY A 207 -7.76 -7.13 4.49
N GLU A 208 -7.56 -6.91 3.20
CA GLU A 208 -8.36 -7.55 2.16
C GLU A 208 -8.33 -9.07 2.28
N ILE A 209 -9.47 -9.71 2.09
CA ILE A 209 -9.55 -11.17 2.03
C ILE A 209 -9.14 -11.60 0.64
N ASN A 210 -7.93 -12.15 0.53
CA ASN A 210 -7.35 -12.59 -0.74
C ASN A 210 -6.34 -13.73 -0.56
N ASN A 211 -5.88 -14.31 -1.67
CA ASN A 211 -4.97 -15.46 -1.66
C ASN A 211 -3.59 -15.15 -1.03
N ASN A 212 -3.13 -13.92 -1.09
CA ASN A 212 -1.85 -13.53 -0.48
C ASN A 212 -1.97 -13.37 1.04
N LYS A 213 -3.06 -12.78 1.52
CA LYS A 213 -3.35 -12.65 2.96
C LYS A 213 -3.64 -14.02 3.61
N ASN A 214 -4.08 -15.00 2.81
CA ASN A 214 -4.16 -16.41 3.19
C ASN A 214 -4.96 -16.67 4.48
N GLN A 215 -6.08 -15.96 4.65
CA GLN A 215 -6.93 -16.07 5.85
C GLN A 215 -7.49 -17.50 6.05
N ILE A 216 -7.50 -18.33 5.01
CA ILE A 216 -7.86 -19.73 5.15
C ILE A 216 -7.01 -20.46 6.22
N LEU A 217 -5.72 -20.14 6.29
CA LEU A 217 -4.83 -20.68 7.32
C LEU A 217 -5.26 -20.28 8.74
N LEU A 218 -5.77 -19.06 8.91
CA LEU A 218 -6.32 -18.63 10.20
C LEU A 218 -7.59 -19.38 10.54
N LEU A 219 -8.47 -19.64 9.56
CA LEU A 219 -9.68 -20.43 9.79
C LEU A 219 -9.32 -21.88 10.22
N ASP A 220 -8.33 -22.51 9.59
CA ASP A 220 -7.83 -23.81 9.98
C ASP A 220 -7.23 -23.78 11.40
N THR A 221 -6.51 -22.71 11.72
CA THR A 221 -5.95 -22.50 13.07
C THR A 221 -7.05 -22.34 14.11
N ILE A 222 -8.09 -21.54 13.83
CA ILE A 222 -9.25 -21.37 14.73
C ILE A 222 -9.96 -22.71 14.93
N LYS A 223 -10.08 -23.53 13.90
CA LYS A 223 -10.68 -24.87 14.01
C LYS A 223 -9.99 -25.76 15.04
N ILE A 224 -8.66 -25.66 15.12
CA ILE A 224 -7.85 -26.38 16.11
C ILE A 224 -7.95 -25.72 17.49
N LEU A 225 -7.81 -24.39 17.53
CA LEU A 225 -7.74 -23.65 18.80
C LEU A 225 -9.07 -23.67 19.57
N LYS A 226 -10.20 -23.69 18.90
CA LYS A 226 -11.51 -23.68 19.58
C LYS A 226 -11.74 -24.92 20.48
N GLU A 227 -11.01 -26.02 20.25
CA GLU A 227 -11.05 -27.19 21.12
C GLU A 227 -10.45 -26.89 22.51
N LYS A 228 -9.47 -25.99 22.56
CA LYS A 228 -8.78 -25.58 23.80
C LYS A 228 -9.29 -24.22 24.33
N ILE A 229 -9.73 -23.36 23.43
CA ILE A 229 -10.23 -22.01 23.73
C ILE A 229 -11.59 -21.85 23.04
N PRO A 230 -12.67 -22.43 23.60
CA PRO A 230 -13.99 -22.42 22.93
C PRO A 230 -14.55 -21.03 22.64
N ASN A 231 -14.17 -20.04 23.44
CA ASN A 231 -14.58 -18.64 23.35
C ASN A 231 -13.65 -17.78 22.46
N ILE A 232 -12.80 -18.40 21.62
CA ILE A 232 -11.95 -17.68 20.67
C ILE A 232 -12.79 -17.05 19.54
N VAL A 233 -12.50 -15.80 19.21
CA VAL A 233 -13.14 -15.06 18.11
C VAL A 233 -12.07 -14.42 17.24
N LEU A 234 -12.21 -14.58 15.92
CA LEU A 234 -11.35 -13.94 14.92
C LEU A 234 -12.14 -12.84 14.18
N LEU A 235 -11.61 -11.62 14.19
CA LEU A 235 -12.14 -10.49 13.44
C LEU A 235 -11.38 -10.35 12.12
N LEU A 236 -12.10 -10.30 11.02
CA LEU A 236 -11.57 -10.12 9.66
C LEU A 236 -12.17 -8.87 9.01
N PRO A 237 -11.70 -7.65 9.37
CA PRO A 237 -12.09 -6.43 8.68
C PRO A 237 -11.32 -6.28 7.38
N GLY A 238 -12.02 -6.05 6.27
CA GLY A 238 -11.45 -5.83 4.95
C GLY A 238 -12.39 -6.24 3.82
N TYR A 239 -12.14 -5.75 2.63
CA TYR A 239 -12.89 -6.15 1.44
C TYR A 239 -12.67 -7.64 1.12
N ASP A 240 -13.76 -8.32 0.77
CA ASP A 240 -13.70 -9.73 0.37
C ASP A 240 -13.53 -9.86 -1.15
N LEU A 241 -12.30 -10.12 -1.58
CA LEU A 241 -11.97 -10.38 -2.98
C LEU A 241 -12.18 -11.86 -3.36
N LEU A 242 -12.53 -12.74 -2.41
CA LEU A 242 -12.81 -14.15 -2.64
C LEU A 242 -14.31 -14.46 -2.71
N GLN A 243 -15.15 -13.43 -2.74
CA GLN A 243 -16.58 -13.53 -3.03
C GLN A 243 -17.32 -14.55 -2.15
N GLY A 244 -17.14 -14.49 -0.85
CA GLY A 244 -17.82 -15.34 0.13
C GLY A 244 -17.26 -16.77 0.29
N LYS A 245 -16.16 -17.09 -0.37
CA LYS A 245 -15.56 -18.44 -0.27
C LYS A 245 -15.16 -18.81 1.16
N LEU A 246 -14.59 -17.85 1.90
CA LEU A 246 -14.16 -18.10 3.28
C LEU A 246 -15.33 -18.15 4.26
N GLN A 247 -16.39 -17.37 4.05
CA GLN A 247 -17.63 -17.45 4.84
C GLN A 247 -18.27 -18.83 4.68
N LYS A 248 -18.34 -19.33 3.42
CA LYS A 248 -18.84 -20.69 3.14
C LYS A 248 -17.97 -21.76 3.83
N TYR A 249 -16.65 -21.62 3.74
CA TYR A 249 -15.72 -22.52 4.41
C TYR A 249 -15.90 -22.52 5.94
N ALA A 250 -15.98 -21.35 6.56
CA ALA A 250 -16.20 -21.22 8.00
C ALA A 250 -17.50 -21.91 8.42
N LYS A 251 -18.60 -21.70 7.68
CA LYS A 251 -19.89 -22.34 7.95
C LYS A 251 -19.81 -23.87 7.86
N GLN A 252 -19.18 -24.39 6.79
CA GLN A 252 -19.01 -25.84 6.59
C GLN A 252 -18.14 -26.51 7.65
N ASN A 253 -17.24 -25.77 8.29
CA ASN A 253 -16.34 -26.28 9.31
C ASN A 253 -16.79 -25.93 10.76
N GLY A 254 -18.02 -25.44 10.94
CA GLY A 254 -18.57 -25.13 12.25
C GLY A 254 -17.86 -23.96 12.96
N LEU A 255 -17.35 -22.98 12.19
CA LEU A 255 -16.62 -21.82 12.70
C LEU A 255 -17.47 -20.53 12.69
N TYR A 256 -18.76 -20.63 12.41
CA TYR A 256 -19.63 -19.48 12.25
C TYR A 256 -19.62 -18.56 13.47
N ASP A 257 -19.63 -19.15 14.66
CA ASP A 257 -19.62 -18.39 15.93
C ASP A 257 -18.23 -17.88 16.34
N ASN A 258 -17.17 -18.36 15.68
CA ASN A 258 -15.78 -18.03 16.02
C ASN A 258 -15.15 -17.00 15.07
N VAL A 259 -15.81 -16.64 13.96
CA VAL A 259 -15.24 -15.73 12.96
C VAL A 259 -16.24 -14.62 12.61
N ARG A 260 -15.76 -13.38 12.56
CA ARG A 260 -16.54 -12.21 12.14
C ARG A 260 -15.94 -11.64 10.86
N PHE A 261 -16.64 -11.79 9.75
CA PHE A 261 -16.32 -11.15 8.48
C PHE A 261 -16.96 -9.77 8.47
N LEU A 262 -16.16 -8.71 8.64
CA LEU A 262 -16.68 -7.38 8.93
C LEU A 262 -16.81 -6.48 7.69
N GLY A 263 -16.30 -6.94 6.52
CA GLY A 263 -16.21 -6.07 5.36
C GLY A 263 -15.27 -4.89 5.59
N TYR A 264 -15.37 -3.88 4.76
CA TYR A 264 -14.57 -2.66 4.92
C TYR A 264 -14.98 -1.90 6.19
N ARG A 265 -13.99 -1.56 7.03
CA ARG A 265 -14.18 -0.81 8.28
C ARG A 265 -13.24 0.38 8.30
N LYS A 266 -13.74 1.52 8.77
CA LYS A 266 -12.95 2.75 8.98
C LYS A 266 -12.40 2.84 10.41
N ASP A 267 -12.95 2.07 11.33
CA ASP A 267 -12.67 2.08 12.76
C ASP A 267 -11.68 0.98 13.17
N ILE A 268 -10.70 0.70 12.32
CA ILE A 268 -9.63 -0.27 12.62
C ILE A 268 -8.93 0.03 13.96
N PRO A 269 -8.59 1.29 14.30
CA PRO A 269 -7.99 1.59 15.60
C PRO A 269 -8.86 1.15 16.79
N GLN A 270 -10.18 1.35 16.71
CA GLN A 270 -11.11 0.92 17.76
C GLN A 270 -11.21 -0.60 17.83
N LEU A 271 -11.26 -1.29 16.67
CA LEU A 271 -11.26 -2.75 16.62
C LEU A 271 -9.99 -3.35 17.26
N LEU A 272 -8.83 -2.74 17.03
CA LEU A 272 -7.58 -3.14 17.69
C LEU A 272 -7.67 -2.99 19.21
N ARG A 273 -8.31 -1.93 19.74
CA ARG A 273 -8.47 -1.68 21.19
C ARG A 273 -9.43 -2.63 21.88
N ILE A 274 -10.27 -3.37 21.16
CA ILE A 274 -11.14 -4.43 21.72
C ILE A 274 -10.58 -5.83 21.50
N SER A 275 -9.47 -5.96 20.77
CA SER A 275 -8.80 -7.22 20.46
C SER A 275 -7.71 -7.53 21.47
N ASN A 276 -7.47 -8.82 21.72
CA ASN A 276 -6.39 -9.28 22.61
C ASN A 276 -5.07 -9.42 21.84
N MET A 277 -5.13 -9.76 20.53
CA MET A 277 -3.94 -9.98 19.74
C MET A 277 -4.21 -9.71 18.24
N ALA A 278 -3.29 -9.04 17.56
CA ALA A 278 -3.25 -8.99 16.12
C ALA A 278 -2.43 -10.16 15.57
N VAL A 279 -2.93 -10.76 14.49
CA VAL A 279 -2.33 -11.92 13.83
C VAL A 279 -2.20 -11.68 12.33
N SER A 280 -1.28 -12.41 11.68
CA SER A 280 -1.14 -12.39 10.23
C SER A 280 -0.84 -13.79 9.71
N SER A 281 -1.48 -14.14 8.59
CA SER A 281 -1.23 -15.37 7.83
C SER A 281 -0.71 -15.09 6.42
N SER A 282 -0.35 -13.85 6.14
CA SER A 282 0.09 -13.43 4.81
C SER A 282 1.27 -14.27 4.33
N LYS A 283 1.19 -14.73 3.09
CA LYS A 283 2.30 -15.45 2.43
C LYS A 283 3.48 -14.52 2.18
N ARG A 284 3.20 -13.26 1.89
CA ARG A 284 4.20 -12.22 1.68
C ARG A 284 3.65 -10.84 2.07
N GLU A 285 4.49 -10.11 2.77
CA GLU A 285 4.28 -8.68 3.06
C GLU A 285 5.53 -7.89 2.65
N GLY A 286 5.35 -6.71 2.07
CA GLY A 286 6.45 -5.77 1.88
C GLY A 286 6.84 -5.16 3.23
N LEU A 287 5.86 -4.62 3.93
CA LEU A 287 5.88 -4.27 5.34
C LEU A 287 4.50 -4.63 5.91
N PRO A 288 4.40 -5.37 7.02
CA PRO A 288 3.12 -5.73 7.63
C PRO A 288 2.55 -4.55 8.43
N ILE A 289 2.09 -3.50 7.74
CA ILE A 289 1.59 -2.26 8.36
C ILE A 289 0.47 -2.56 9.35
N ASN A 290 -0.42 -3.48 9.01
CA ASN A 290 -1.52 -3.91 9.87
C ASN A 290 -1.06 -4.49 11.22
N ILE A 291 0.13 -5.10 11.28
CA ILE A 291 0.73 -5.57 12.54
C ILE A 291 1.42 -4.43 13.27
N ILE A 292 2.07 -3.52 12.55
CA ILE A 292 2.74 -2.36 13.14
C ILE A 292 1.70 -1.38 13.75
N GLU A 293 0.51 -1.31 13.17
CA GLU A 293 -0.62 -0.51 13.65
C GLU A 293 -1.28 -1.08 14.92
N SER A 294 -1.06 -2.35 15.23
CA SER A 294 -1.62 -3.04 16.38
C SER A 294 -0.83 -2.81 17.68
#